data_f589967db48071dea0001a91f4ea44dd
#
_entry.id   f589967db48071dea0001a91f4ea44dd
#
_cell.length_a   1.000
_cell.length_b   1.000
_cell.length_c   1.000
_cell.angle_alpha   90.00
_cell.angle_beta   90.00
_cell.angle_gamma   90.00
#
_symmetry.space_group_name_H-M   'P 1'
#
loop_
_entity.id
_entity.type
_entity.pdbx_description
1 polymer ?
#
loop_
_entity_poly.entity_id
_entity_poly.type
_entity_poly.pdbx_seq_one_letter_code
_entity_poly.pdbx_strand_id
1 'polypeptide(L)'
;MGMLDTQADRVGRGETVEFRPTGGSMEPLVHSRQRVRVAPADPELVEVGDIVLARVSGTVYLHLVSAVDAPRRRVQISNNHGRVNGWTGYDRVLGICLAVDGVPRPGAAAKVRRPAVRPVALATRRLDLLPLLPAHADQMSLVLADPALHAFTGGSPLSPQELRVRYERLRAGSPDPATIWANWVLRLRGQGRLVGTVQATIVPGRGLAELAWVVGTPWQGHGFASEAARAVAAWLRSLPVELLVAHIRPDHVASAAVAARCGLRPTGRRRDGEVRWESGDGRGQGLFRRRSDGCR
;
A
#
# COMPACT_ATOMS: atom_id res chain seq x y z
N MET A 1 18.59 20.47 -11.01
CA MET A 1 17.41 19.58 -10.91
C MET A 1 16.24 20.44 -10.47
N GLY A 2 15.22 20.59 -11.29
CA GLY A 2 14.09 21.45 -10.97
C GLY A 2 13.12 20.79 -9.97
N MET A 3 12.22 21.58 -9.39
CA MET A 3 11.20 21.07 -8.46
C MET A 3 10.37 19.95 -9.11
N LEU A 4 9.95 20.10 -10.36
CA LEU A 4 9.16 19.08 -11.06
C LEU A 4 9.95 17.79 -11.30
N ASP A 5 11.27 17.85 -11.52
CA ASP A 5 12.08 16.63 -11.68
C ASP A 5 12.10 15.81 -10.39
N THR A 6 12.26 16.46 -9.22
CA THR A 6 12.21 15.78 -7.93
C THR A 6 10.85 15.11 -7.70
N GLN A 7 9.74 15.79 -8.05
CA GLN A 7 8.41 15.20 -7.91
C GLN A 7 8.18 14.06 -8.93
N ALA A 8 8.69 14.21 -10.15
CA ALA A 8 8.64 13.18 -11.17
C ALA A 8 9.34 11.88 -10.73
N ASP A 9 10.50 11.99 -10.12
CA ASP A 9 11.25 10.83 -9.59
C ASP A 9 10.48 10.14 -8.43
N ARG A 10 9.85 10.91 -7.56
CA ARG A 10 9.01 10.37 -6.47
C ARG A 10 7.78 9.64 -7.01
N VAL A 11 7.07 10.27 -7.95
CA VAL A 11 5.89 9.68 -8.60
C VAL A 11 6.30 8.43 -9.39
N GLY A 12 7.45 8.45 -10.07
CA GLY A 12 8.01 7.29 -10.78
C GLY A 12 8.28 6.08 -9.85
N ARG A 13 8.60 6.32 -8.58
CA ARG A 13 8.74 5.28 -7.54
C ARG A 13 7.41 4.81 -6.93
N GLY A 14 6.27 5.34 -7.40
CA GLY A 14 4.95 4.95 -6.91
C GLY A 14 4.39 5.85 -5.80
N GLU A 15 5.05 6.98 -5.46
CA GLU A 15 4.56 7.90 -4.44
C GLU A 15 3.44 8.80 -4.98
N THR A 16 2.40 9.05 -4.17
CA THR A 16 1.52 10.19 -4.37
C THR A 16 2.13 11.41 -3.70
N VAL A 17 2.28 12.50 -4.44
CA VAL A 17 2.95 13.71 -3.98
C VAL A 17 2.02 14.91 -3.94
N GLU A 18 2.27 15.85 -3.02
CA GLU A 18 1.66 17.16 -3.02
C GLU A 18 2.74 18.23 -3.14
N PHE A 19 2.52 19.21 -4.02
CA PHE A 19 3.45 20.32 -4.24
C PHE A 19 2.73 21.55 -4.80
N ARG A 20 3.47 22.65 -4.94
CA ARG A 20 2.96 23.93 -5.44
C ARG A 20 3.74 24.35 -6.69
N PRO A 21 3.22 24.07 -7.90
CA PRO A 21 3.89 24.51 -9.13
C PRO A 21 3.89 26.03 -9.25
N THR A 22 4.88 26.56 -9.95
CA THR A 22 4.98 27.97 -10.28
C THR A 22 4.81 28.19 -11.77
N GLY A 23 4.27 29.37 -12.18
CA GLY A 23 4.01 29.73 -13.56
C GLY A 23 2.52 29.75 -13.89
N GLY A 24 2.15 30.45 -14.96
CA GLY A 24 0.76 30.66 -15.41
C GLY A 24 0.34 29.76 -16.57
N SER A 25 1.15 28.80 -17.00
CA SER A 25 0.92 27.99 -18.23
C SER A 25 -0.34 27.12 -18.18
N MET A 26 -0.88 26.88 -16.98
CA MET A 26 -2.06 26.05 -16.75
C MET A 26 -3.29 26.84 -16.28
N GLU A 27 -3.20 28.17 -16.20
CA GLU A 27 -4.35 28.99 -15.83
C GLU A 27 -5.47 28.89 -16.86
N PRO A 28 -6.76 28.91 -16.42
CA PRO A 28 -7.25 28.97 -15.04
C PRO A 28 -7.36 27.61 -14.34
N LEU A 29 -6.96 26.48 -14.94
CA LEU A 29 -7.13 25.14 -14.37
C LEU A 29 -6.22 24.88 -13.15
N VAL A 30 -5.03 25.48 -13.16
CA VAL A 30 -4.08 25.47 -12.05
C VAL A 30 -3.38 26.82 -12.04
N HIS A 31 -3.59 27.63 -11.00
CA HIS A 31 -2.89 28.89 -10.80
C HIS A 31 -1.52 28.66 -10.13
N SER A 32 -0.62 29.61 -10.33
CA SER A 32 0.70 29.60 -9.71
C SER A 32 0.59 29.44 -8.19
N ARG A 33 1.39 28.54 -7.62
CA ARG A 33 1.44 28.21 -6.17
C ARG A 33 0.19 27.54 -5.59
N GLN A 34 -0.81 27.20 -6.38
CA GLN A 34 -1.86 26.31 -5.91
C GLN A 34 -1.30 24.93 -5.56
N ARG A 35 -1.87 24.29 -4.55
CA ARG A 35 -1.47 22.96 -4.13
C ARG A 35 -2.07 21.93 -5.09
N VAL A 36 -1.22 21.12 -5.74
CA VAL A 36 -1.64 20.01 -6.57
C VAL A 36 -1.28 18.69 -5.91
N ARG A 37 -2.17 17.70 -6.04
CA ARG A 37 -1.94 16.32 -5.64
C ARG A 37 -1.80 15.46 -6.88
N VAL A 38 -0.66 14.79 -7.02
CA VAL A 38 -0.32 13.98 -8.19
C VAL A 38 0.02 12.56 -7.75
N ALA A 39 -0.61 11.56 -8.38
CA ALA A 39 -0.35 10.14 -8.15
C ALA A 39 0.23 9.49 -9.42
N PRO A 40 0.89 8.32 -9.32
CA PRO A 40 1.33 7.54 -10.48
C PRO A 40 0.19 7.31 -11.46
N ALA A 41 0.38 7.65 -12.73
CA ALA A 41 -0.63 7.45 -13.77
C ALA A 41 -0.58 6.03 -14.35
N ASP A 42 -1.75 5.47 -14.68
CA ASP A 42 -1.85 4.42 -15.68
C ASP A 42 -1.98 5.08 -17.06
N PRO A 43 -0.93 5.08 -17.87
CA PRO A 43 -0.93 5.83 -19.12
C PRO A 43 -1.90 5.29 -20.17
N GLU A 44 -2.37 4.04 -20.03
CA GLU A 44 -3.36 3.45 -20.92
C GLU A 44 -4.78 3.98 -20.67
N LEU A 45 -5.02 4.53 -19.48
CA LEU A 45 -6.30 5.11 -19.07
C LEU A 45 -6.34 6.64 -19.19
N VAL A 46 -5.22 7.26 -19.59
CA VAL A 46 -5.14 8.73 -19.72
C VAL A 46 -5.89 9.19 -20.98
N GLU A 47 -6.66 10.25 -20.84
CA GLU A 47 -7.54 10.83 -21.86
C GLU A 47 -7.22 12.31 -22.13
N VAL A 48 -7.72 12.83 -23.23
CA VAL A 48 -7.66 14.26 -23.55
C VAL A 48 -8.36 15.07 -22.45
N GLY A 49 -7.69 16.13 -21.97
CA GLY A 49 -8.15 16.97 -20.86
C GLY A 49 -7.59 16.58 -19.50
N ASP A 50 -6.92 15.43 -19.38
CA ASP A 50 -6.20 15.10 -18.15
C ASP A 50 -5.00 16.01 -17.93
N ILE A 51 -4.77 16.41 -16.67
CA ILE A 51 -3.52 17.07 -16.27
C ILE A 51 -2.54 16.00 -15.79
N VAL A 52 -1.43 15.88 -16.48
CA VAL A 52 -0.42 14.84 -16.20
C VAL A 52 0.94 15.45 -15.88
N LEU A 53 1.70 14.74 -15.05
CA LEU A 53 3.13 14.96 -14.88
C LEU A 53 3.84 14.08 -15.90
N ALA A 54 4.40 14.68 -16.94
CA ALA A 54 5.01 13.95 -18.05
C ALA A 54 6.35 14.55 -18.47
N ARG A 55 7.25 13.70 -18.97
CA ARG A 55 8.55 14.12 -19.52
C ARG A 55 8.49 14.18 -21.03
N VAL A 56 8.68 15.36 -21.59
CA VAL A 56 8.72 15.62 -23.05
C VAL A 56 10.11 16.16 -23.41
N SER A 57 10.81 15.50 -24.30
CA SER A 57 12.16 15.91 -24.75
C SER A 57 13.12 16.27 -23.60
N GLY A 58 13.07 15.48 -22.51
CA GLY A 58 13.94 15.67 -21.34
C GLY A 58 13.36 16.60 -20.25
N THR A 59 12.41 17.46 -20.56
CA THR A 59 11.79 18.40 -19.61
C THR A 59 10.52 17.81 -18.99
N VAL A 60 10.34 18.01 -17.67
CA VAL A 60 9.13 17.60 -16.96
C VAL A 60 8.11 18.73 -16.95
N TYR A 61 6.89 18.40 -17.32
CA TYR A 61 5.73 19.32 -17.33
C TYR A 61 4.60 18.77 -16.48
N LEU A 62 3.87 19.65 -15.82
CA LEU A 62 2.54 19.37 -15.27
C LEU A 62 1.52 20.05 -16.19
N HIS A 63 1.11 19.38 -17.25
CA HIS A 63 0.34 19.97 -18.35
C HIS A 63 -0.80 19.05 -18.81
N LEU A 64 -1.62 19.55 -19.75
CA LEU A 64 -2.74 18.83 -20.33
C LEU A 64 -2.28 17.79 -21.35
N VAL A 65 -3.03 16.70 -21.39
CA VAL A 65 -3.07 15.81 -22.56
C VAL A 65 -3.99 16.45 -23.61
N SER A 66 -3.43 16.82 -24.75
CA SER A 66 -4.18 17.43 -25.87
C SER A 66 -4.55 16.46 -26.98
N ALA A 67 -3.86 15.31 -27.06
CA ALA A 67 -4.20 14.21 -27.97
C ALA A 67 -3.66 12.88 -27.43
N VAL A 68 -4.31 11.78 -27.82
CA VAL A 68 -3.89 10.40 -27.52
C VAL A 68 -3.76 9.62 -28.83
N ASP A 69 -2.62 8.99 -29.04
CA ASP A 69 -2.33 8.06 -30.15
C ASP A 69 -2.09 6.67 -29.53
N ALA A 70 -3.20 5.99 -29.19
CA ALA A 70 -3.16 4.69 -28.53
C ALA A 70 -2.41 3.61 -29.33
N PRO A 71 -2.57 3.49 -30.67
CA PRO A 71 -1.80 2.53 -31.46
C PRO A 71 -0.29 2.71 -31.38
N ARG A 72 0.18 3.97 -31.27
CA ARG A 72 1.61 4.27 -31.10
C ARG A 72 2.01 4.45 -29.64
N ARG A 73 1.11 4.21 -28.69
CA ARG A 73 1.32 4.30 -27.23
C ARG A 73 1.98 5.62 -26.81
N ARG A 74 1.41 6.75 -27.25
CA ARG A 74 1.93 8.11 -26.99
C ARG A 74 0.80 9.11 -26.79
N VAL A 75 1.11 10.18 -26.07
CA VAL A 75 0.24 11.33 -25.84
C VAL A 75 0.91 12.62 -26.26
N GLN A 76 0.11 13.60 -26.68
CA GLN A 76 0.56 14.96 -26.91
C GLN A 76 0.32 15.79 -25.66
N ILE A 77 1.34 16.53 -25.26
CA ILE A 77 1.29 17.39 -24.08
C ILE A 77 1.25 18.85 -24.51
N SER A 78 0.33 19.61 -23.93
CA SER A 78 0.20 21.05 -24.16
C SER A 78 -0.11 21.80 -22.86
N ASN A 79 0.19 23.10 -22.82
CA ASN A 79 -0.31 23.96 -21.78
C ASN A 79 -1.79 24.32 -22.03
N ASN A 80 -2.43 25.01 -21.07
CA ASN A 80 -3.85 25.41 -21.19
C ASN A 80 -4.07 26.63 -22.14
N HIS A 81 -3.02 27.21 -22.67
CA HIS A 81 -3.07 28.31 -23.66
C HIS A 81 -2.85 27.80 -25.10
N GLY A 82 -2.95 26.50 -25.34
CA GLY A 82 -2.84 25.87 -26.66
C GLY A 82 -1.40 25.66 -27.16
N ARG A 83 -0.36 26.02 -26.38
CA ARG A 83 1.02 25.73 -26.76
C ARG A 83 1.36 24.26 -26.58
N VAL A 84 1.64 23.56 -27.67
CA VAL A 84 2.06 22.17 -27.69
C VAL A 84 3.51 22.06 -27.26
N ASN A 85 3.79 21.22 -26.25
CA ASN A 85 5.15 20.87 -25.81
C ASN A 85 5.74 19.72 -26.65
N GLY A 86 4.89 18.83 -27.15
CA GLY A 86 5.28 17.72 -28.01
C GLY A 86 4.58 16.42 -27.68
N TRP A 87 4.95 15.37 -28.43
CA TRP A 87 4.52 13.99 -28.16
C TRP A 87 5.50 13.29 -27.22
N THR A 88 4.96 12.44 -26.35
CA THR A 88 5.77 11.59 -25.47
C THR A 88 5.15 10.20 -25.34
N GLY A 89 6.00 9.18 -25.13
CA GLY A 89 5.55 7.81 -24.93
C GLY A 89 4.85 7.61 -23.59
N TYR A 90 4.04 6.56 -23.48
CA TYR A 90 3.33 6.18 -22.27
C TYR A 90 4.27 5.93 -21.07
N ASP A 91 5.48 5.42 -21.33
CA ASP A 91 6.54 5.23 -20.32
C ASP A 91 7.03 6.52 -19.66
N ARG A 92 6.73 7.66 -20.29
CA ARG A 92 7.12 9.00 -19.83
C ARG A 92 5.95 9.80 -19.25
N VAL A 93 4.75 9.23 -19.20
CA VAL A 93 3.61 9.76 -18.44
C VAL A 93 3.72 9.22 -17.03
N LEU A 94 4.24 10.03 -16.12
CA LEU A 94 4.66 9.60 -14.80
C LEU A 94 3.50 9.66 -13.79
N GLY A 95 2.68 10.73 -13.86
CA GLY A 95 1.62 10.95 -12.89
C GLY A 95 0.41 11.66 -13.44
N ILE A 96 -0.72 11.54 -12.73
CA ILE A 96 -1.98 12.23 -13.00
C ILE A 96 -2.34 13.13 -11.83
N CYS A 97 -2.81 14.36 -12.12
CA CYS A 97 -3.27 15.32 -11.13
C CYS A 97 -4.64 14.91 -10.60
N LEU A 98 -4.70 14.54 -9.33
CA LEU A 98 -5.92 14.10 -8.64
C LEU A 98 -6.77 15.24 -8.11
N ALA A 99 -6.13 16.32 -7.67
CA ALA A 99 -6.81 17.44 -7.02
C ALA A 99 -5.98 18.72 -7.15
N VAL A 100 -6.68 19.86 -7.14
CA VAL A 100 -6.10 21.21 -7.04
C VAL A 100 -6.73 21.88 -5.81
N ASP A 101 -5.91 22.36 -4.86
CA ASP A 101 -6.32 22.92 -3.56
C ASP A 101 -7.37 22.07 -2.81
N GLY A 102 -7.24 20.76 -2.91
CA GLY A 102 -8.14 19.79 -2.29
C GLY A 102 -9.40 19.48 -3.09
N VAL A 103 -9.70 20.22 -4.16
CA VAL A 103 -10.83 19.93 -5.04
C VAL A 103 -10.45 18.78 -5.98
N PRO A 104 -11.14 17.61 -5.92
CA PRO A 104 -10.85 16.47 -6.77
C PRO A 104 -11.12 16.77 -8.25
N ARG A 105 -10.29 16.22 -9.13
CA ARG A 105 -10.53 16.24 -10.57
C ARG A 105 -11.38 15.04 -10.99
N PRO A 106 -12.46 15.25 -11.73
CA PRO A 106 -13.34 14.17 -12.17
C PRO A 106 -12.57 13.07 -12.94
N GLY A 107 -12.85 11.82 -12.64
CA GLY A 107 -12.27 10.66 -13.33
C GLY A 107 -10.79 10.36 -13.06
N ALA A 108 -10.01 11.29 -12.52
CA ALA A 108 -8.58 11.14 -12.36
C ALA A 108 -8.17 9.99 -11.44
N ALA A 109 -8.94 9.73 -10.38
CA ALA A 109 -8.66 8.64 -9.44
C ALA A 109 -8.75 7.24 -10.09
N ALA A 110 -9.60 7.07 -11.10
CA ALA A 110 -9.72 5.81 -11.84
C ALA A 110 -8.51 5.53 -12.73
N LYS A 111 -7.73 6.56 -13.08
CA LYS A 111 -6.58 6.52 -13.98
C LYS A 111 -5.24 6.42 -13.25
N VAL A 112 -5.28 6.16 -11.93
CA VAL A 112 -4.06 5.93 -11.15
C VAL A 112 -3.55 4.52 -11.39
N ARG A 113 -2.25 4.41 -11.67
CA ARG A 113 -1.57 3.11 -11.78
C ARG A 113 -1.68 2.36 -10.46
N ARG A 114 -2.40 1.25 -10.47
CA ARG A 114 -2.44 0.34 -9.33
C ARG A 114 -1.18 -0.51 -9.33
N PRO A 115 -0.44 -0.58 -8.24
CA PRO A 115 0.71 -1.47 -8.15
C PRO A 115 0.26 -2.91 -8.43
N ALA A 116 1.02 -3.62 -9.26
CA ALA A 116 0.69 -4.99 -9.69
C ALA A 116 0.86 -6.05 -8.60
N VAL A 117 1.13 -5.65 -7.34
CA VAL A 117 1.31 -6.58 -6.22
C VAL A 117 -0.03 -7.22 -5.86
N ARG A 118 -0.11 -8.53 -6.03
CA ARG A 118 -1.27 -9.34 -5.62
C ARG A 118 -0.84 -10.40 -4.62
N PRO A 119 -1.68 -10.73 -3.63
CA PRO A 119 -1.39 -11.83 -2.73
C PRO A 119 -1.28 -13.14 -3.53
N VAL A 120 -0.22 -13.89 -3.29
CA VAL A 120 -0.01 -15.24 -3.83
C VAL A 120 -0.28 -16.27 -2.74
N ALA A 121 -0.57 -17.52 -3.12
CA ALA A 121 -0.65 -18.60 -2.15
C ALA A 121 0.74 -18.84 -1.52
N LEU A 122 0.78 -18.92 -0.19
CA LEU A 122 2.00 -19.22 0.56
C LEU A 122 1.80 -20.53 1.33
N ALA A 123 2.83 -21.37 1.35
CA ALA A 123 2.82 -22.62 2.10
C ALA A 123 3.83 -22.55 3.25
N THR A 124 3.41 -23.06 4.41
CA THR A 124 4.27 -23.24 5.58
C THR A 124 4.26 -24.71 6.00
N ARG A 125 4.88 -25.05 7.12
CA ARG A 125 4.88 -26.44 7.61
C ARG A 125 3.46 -26.96 7.90
N ARG A 126 2.58 -26.13 8.48
CA ARG A 126 1.24 -26.54 8.95
C ARG A 126 0.09 -25.82 8.28
N LEU A 127 0.36 -24.74 7.55
CA LEU A 127 -0.65 -23.86 6.98
C LEU A 127 -0.45 -23.66 5.48
N ASP A 128 -1.56 -23.60 4.75
CA ASP A 128 -1.65 -22.95 3.46
C ASP A 128 -2.32 -21.58 3.69
N LEU A 129 -1.64 -20.52 3.30
CA LEU A 129 -2.19 -19.18 3.28
C LEU A 129 -2.76 -18.93 1.88
N LEU A 130 -4.06 -18.95 1.77
CA LEU A 130 -4.76 -18.78 0.50
C LEU A 130 -5.19 -17.32 0.32
N PRO A 131 -5.00 -16.71 -0.86
CA PRO A 131 -5.59 -15.41 -1.14
C PRO A 131 -7.06 -15.41 -0.78
N LEU A 132 -7.50 -14.36 -0.06
CA LEU A 132 -8.86 -14.26 0.44
C LEU A 132 -9.87 -14.17 -0.70
N LEU A 133 -10.93 -14.98 -0.63
CA LEU A 133 -12.05 -15.00 -1.59
C LEU A 133 -13.38 -14.86 -0.84
N PRO A 134 -14.43 -14.29 -1.46
CA PRO A 134 -15.76 -14.23 -0.89
C PRO A 134 -16.33 -15.61 -0.49
N ALA A 135 -15.97 -16.66 -1.23
CA ALA A 135 -16.38 -18.05 -0.94
C ALA A 135 -15.87 -18.57 0.42
N HIS A 136 -14.88 -17.96 1.02
CA HIS A 136 -14.40 -18.33 2.35
C HIS A 136 -15.30 -17.81 3.49
N ALA A 137 -16.26 -16.92 3.20
CA ALA A 137 -17.04 -16.22 4.21
C ALA A 137 -17.86 -17.18 5.10
N ASP A 138 -18.47 -18.20 4.53
CA ASP A 138 -19.34 -19.13 5.27
C ASP A 138 -18.53 -19.87 6.37
N GLN A 139 -17.37 -20.39 6.03
CA GLN A 139 -16.52 -21.06 7.01
C GLN A 139 -15.85 -20.08 7.97
N MET A 140 -15.42 -18.91 7.47
CA MET A 140 -14.75 -17.91 8.29
C MET A 140 -15.68 -17.21 9.26
N SER A 141 -16.99 -17.10 9.00
CA SER A 141 -17.95 -16.56 9.95
C SER A 141 -18.01 -17.41 11.22
N LEU A 142 -17.91 -18.73 11.10
CA LEU A 142 -17.83 -19.65 12.25
C LEU A 142 -16.50 -19.52 13.00
N VAL A 143 -15.40 -19.34 12.28
CA VAL A 143 -14.05 -19.14 12.87
C VAL A 143 -13.96 -17.84 13.67
N LEU A 144 -14.65 -16.80 13.22
CA LEU A 144 -14.63 -15.45 13.79
C LEU A 144 -15.87 -15.16 14.66
N ALA A 145 -16.69 -16.17 15.00
CA ALA A 145 -17.92 -16.00 15.73
C ALA A 145 -17.74 -15.63 17.21
N ASP A 146 -16.57 -15.92 17.81
CA ASP A 146 -16.33 -15.67 19.22
C ASP A 146 -16.22 -14.15 19.50
N PRO A 147 -17.13 -13.58 20.33
CA PRO A 147 -17.08 -12.16 20.70
C PRO A 147 -15.75 -11.75 21.35
N ALA A 148 -15.03 -12.65 22.00
CA ALA A 148 -13.75 -12.38 22.63
C ALA A 148 -12.68 -11.92 21.62
N LEU A 149 -12.76 -12.34 20.35
CA LEU A 149 -11.87 -11.87 19.28
C LEU A 149 -12.05 -10.37 19.02
N HIS A 150 -13.28 -9.87 19.20
CA HIS A 150 -13.63 -8.48 18.90
C HIS A 150 -13.24 -7.50 20.01
N ALA A 151 -12.90 -8.00 21.19
CA ALA A 151 -12.36 -7.17 22.29
C ALA A 151 -11.07 -6.42 21.88
N PHE A 152 -10.29 -7.01 20.97
CA PHE A 152 -9.02 -6.43 20.48
C PHE A 152 -9.10 -5.88 19.07
N THR A 153 -9.97 -6.42 18.20
CA THR A 153 -10.11 -6.00 16.81
C THR A 153 -11.20 -4.94 16.60
N GLY A 154 -12.04 -4.76 17.61
CA GLY A 154 -13.24 -3.91 17.51
C GLY A 154 -14.38 -4.56 16.71
N GLY A 155 -15.58 -3.97 16.80
CA GLY A 155 -16.79 -4.45 16.12
C GLY A 155 -17.47 -5.63 16.83
N SER A 156 -18.20 -6.43 16.04
CA SER A 156 -18.93 -7.63 16.48
C SER A 156 -18.80 -8.75 15.46
N PRO A 157 -19.09 -10.01 15.82
CA PRO A 157 -19.16 -11.10 14.84
C PRO A 157 -20.09 -10.74 13.68
N LEU A 158 -19.64 -10.99 12.48
CA LEU A 158 -20.41 -10.77 11.24
C LEU A 158 -21.10 -12.07 10.81
N SER A 159 -22.32 -11.95 10.30
CA SER A 159 -23.01 -13.04 9.62
C SER A 159 -22.24 -13.47 8.36
N PRO A 160 -22.46 -14.67 7.82
CA PRO A 160 -21.84 -15.13 6.58
C PRO A 160 -22.03 -14.14 5.42
N GLN A 161 -23.21 -13.55 5.31
CA GLN A 161 -23.53 -12.59 4.24
C GLN A 161 -22.76 -11.27 4.40
N GLU A 162 -22.72 -10.70 5.60
CA GLU A 162 -21.96 -9.47 5.89
C GLU A 162 -20.46 -9.69 5.68
N LEU A 163 -19.95 -10.86 6.09
CA LEU A 163 -18.55 -11.21 5.88
C LEU A 163 -18.22 -11.39 4.41
N ARG A 164 -19.15 -11.95 3.59
CA ARG A 164 -19.01 -12.06 2.14
C ARG A 164 -18.88 -10.68 1.49
N VAL A 165 -19.76 -9.74 1.83
CA VAL A 165 -19.70 -8.35 1.33
C VAL A 165 -18.38 -7.68 1.73
N ARG A 166 -17.93 -7.90 2.98
CA ARG A 166 -16.62 -7.41 3.42
C ARG A 166 -15.47 -8.00 2.60
N TYR A 167 -15.51 -9.29 2.29
CA TYR A 167 -14.48 -9.97 1.50
C TYR A 167 -14.47 -9.53 0.04
N GLU A 168 -15.63 -9.25 -0.55
CA GLU A 168 -15.74 -8.65 -1.88
C GLU A 168 -15.04 -7.28 -1.92
N ARG A 169 -15.30 -6.43 -0.91
CA ARG A 169 -14.63 -5.14 -0.79
C ARG A 169 -13.12 -5.27 -0.60
N LEU A 170 -12.66 -6.19 0.25
CA LEU A 170 -11.22 -6.44 0.46
C LEU A 170 -10.54 -6.95 -0.82
N ARG A 171 -11.22 -7.79 -1.60
CA ARG A 171 -10.74 -8.29 -2.88
C ARG A 171 -10.72 -7.24 -3.97
N ALA A 172 -11.68 -6.32 -3.97
CA ALA A 172 -11.69 -5.17 -4.89
C ALA A 172 -10.47 -4.27 -4.72
N GLY A 173 -9.85 -4.30 -3.53
CA GLY A 173 -8.66 -3.53 -3.18
C GLY A 173 -8.96 -2.23 -2.46
N SER A 174 -7.92 -1.50 -2.13
CA SER A 174 -8.01 -0.21 -1.43
C SER A 174 -8.69 0.86 -2.29
N PRO A 175 -9.58 1.69 -1.72
CA PRO A 175 -10.06 2.89 -2.39
C PRO A 175 -8.96 3.94 -2.57
N ASP A 176 -7.91 3.92 -1.75
CA ASP A 176 -6.69 4.71 -1.96
C ASP A 176 -5.77 3.98 -2.95
N PRO A 177 -5.55 4.54 -4.15
CA PRO A 177 -4.74 3.91 -5.19
C PRO A 177 -3.25 3.79 -4.81
N ALA A 178 -2.76 4.57 -3.82
CA ALA A 178 -1.40 4.47 -3.30
C ALA A 178 -1.22 3.30 -2.31
N THR A 179 -2.31 2.61 -1.97
CA THR A 179 -2.34 1.56 -0.95
C THR A 179 -2.81 0.24 -1.56
N ILE A 180 -2.16 -0.86 -1.20
CA ILE A 180 -2.53 -2.22 -1.62
C ILE A 180 -2.98 -2.99 -0.40
N TRP A 181 -4.13 -3.67 -0.51
CA TRP A 181 -4.59 -4.65 0.46
C TRP A 181 -4.28 -6.06 -0.02
N ALA A 182 -3.49 -6.77 0.77
CA ALA A 182 -3.18 -8.18 0.54
C ALA A 182 -3.71 -9.01 1.71
N ASN A 183 -4.65 -9.91 1.45
CA ASN A 183 -5.39 -10.63 2.47
C ASN A 183 -5.33 -12.14 2.20
N TRP A 184 -5.13 -12.93 3.26
CA TRP A 184 -5.13 -14.39 3.21
C TRP A 184 -6.04 -14.98 4.27
N VAL A 185 -6.65 -16.12 3.96
CA VAL A 185 -7.19 -17.04 4.94
C VAL A 185 -6.16 -18.12 5.25
N LEU A 186 -6.14 -18.59 6.49
CA LEU A 186 -5.25 -19.64 6.98
C LEU A 186 -5.97 -20.98 6.96
N ARG A 187 -5.49 -21.92 6.15
CA ARG A 187 -6.01 -23.28 6.05
C ARG A 187 -5.05 -24.27 6.69
N LEU A 188 -5.52 -25.11 7.61
CA LEU A 188 -4.72 -26.20 8.18
C LEU A 188 -4.45 -27.25 7.11
N ARG A 189 -3.18 -27.57 6.90
CA ARG A 189 -2.74 -28.65 6.00
C ARG A 189 -3.20 -29.99 6.54
N GLY A 190 -3.67 -30.86 5.66
CA GLY A 190 -4.18 -32.18 6.01
C GLY A 190 -5.62 -32.21 6.55
N GLN A 191 -6.17 -31.07 7.03
CA GLN A 191 -7.55 -31.02 7.53
C GLN A 191 -8.47 -30.18 6.62
N GLY A 192 -7.92 -29.31 5.75
CA GLY A 192 -8.69 -28.43 4.89
C GLY A 192 -9.47 -27.31 5.60
N ARG A 193 -9.39 -27.25 6.94
CA ARG A 193 -10.16 -26.33 7.78
C ARG A 193 -9.51 -24.94 7.83
N LEU A 194 -10.32 -23.88 7.68
CA LEU A 194 -9.89 -22.49 7.89
C LEU A 194 -9.83 -22.20 9.39
N VAL A 195 -8.83 -21.43 9.81
CA VAL A 195 -8.53 -21.18 11.23
C VAL A 195 -8.26 -19.72 11.55
N GLY A 196 -8.17 -18.84 10.55
CA GLY A 196 -7.87 -17.43 10.76
C GLY A 196 -7.56 -16.67 9.49
N THR A 197 -7.08 -15.45 9.66
CA THR A 197 -6.65 -14.54 8.58
C THR A 197 -5.33 -13.87 8.90
N VAL A 198 -4.58 -13.52 7.86
CA VAL A 198 -3.49 -12.53 7.92
C VAL A 198 -3.70 -11.54 6.79
N GLN A 199 -3.45 -10.28 7.08
CA GLN A 199 -3.53 -9.21 6.10
C GLN A 199 -2.27 -8.35 6.11
N ALA A 200 -1.97 -7.74 4.97
CA ALA A 200 -0.97 -6.71 4.83
C ALA A 200 -1.57 -5.50 4.11
N THR A 201 -1.37 -4.32 4.68
CA THR A 201 -1.63 -3.04 4.04
C THR A 201 -0.30 -2.47 3.57
N ILE A 202 -0.07 -2.45 2.26
CA ILE A 202 1.21 -2.08 1.66
C ILE A 202 1.09 -0.67 1.09
N VAL A 203 2.06 0.19 1.40
CA VAL A 203 2.20 1.54 0.84
C VAL A 203 3.53 1.61 0.09
N PRO A 204 3.56 1.23 -1.20
CA PRO A 204 4.82 1.08 -1.96
C PRO A 204 5.65 2.35 -1.99
N GLY A 205 4.99 3.52 -2.17
CA GLY A 205 5.66 4.81 -2.20
C GLY A 205 6.34 5.22 -0.89
N ARG A 206 6.10 4.47 0.21
CA ARG A 206 6.77 4.66 1.51
C ARG A 206 7.67 3.49 1.87
N GLY A 207 7.76 2.46 1.03
CA GLY A 207 8.46 1.22 1.36
C GLY A 207 7.90 0.53 2.62
N LEU A 208 6.61 0.73 2.95
CA LEU A 208 6.01 0.32 4.23
C LEU A 208 4.93 -0.74 4.00
N ALA A 209 4.87 -1.73 4.89
CA ALA A 209 3.74 -2.63 5.00
C ALA A 209 3.31 -2.81 6.46
N GLU A 210 2.02 -2.68 6.72
CA GLU A 210 1.38 -2.95 8.01
C GLU A 210 0.76 -4.34 8.01
N LEU A 211 1.11 -5.14 9.02
CA LEU A 211 0.64 -6.50 9.21
C LEU A 211 -0.42 -6.57 10.30
N ALA A 212 -1.47 -7.37 10.07
CA ALA A 212 -2.43 -7.76 11.09
C ALA A 212 -2.84 -9.23 10.93
N TRP A 213 -3.26 -9.86 12.02
CA TRP A 213 -3.63 -11.27 12.06
C TRP A 213 -4.74 -11.53 13.07
N VAL A 214 -5.58 -12.51 12.76
CA VAL A 214 -6.58 -13.05 13.66
C VAL A 214 -6.61 -14.56 13.50
N VAL A 215 -6.59 -15.30 14.63
CA VAL A 215 -6.77 -16.75 14.67
C VAL A 215 -7.97 -17.03 15.55
N GLY A 216 -8.89 -17.87 15.09
CA GLY A 216 -10.09 -18.27 15.84
C GLY A 216 -9.72 -18.91 17.19
N THR A 217 -10.50 -18.64 18.21
CA THR A 217 -10.23 -19.00 19.60
C THR A 217 -9.81 -20.48 19.79
N PRO A 218 -10.46 -21.46 19.15
CA PRO A 218 -10.07 -22.87 19.33
C PRO A 218 -8.66 -23.21 18.80
N TRP A 219 -8.07 -22.36 17.98
CA TRP A 219 -6.75 -22.57 17.34
C TRP A 219 -5.67 -21.62 17.88
N GLN A 220 -6.00 -20.80 18.87
CA GLN A 220 -5.01 -19.96 19.55
C GLN A 220 -4.06 -20.81 20.39
N GLY A 221 -2.93 -20.25 20.81
CA GLY A 221 -1.91 -20.98 21.60
C GLY A 221 -1.05 -21.95 20.78
N HIS A 222 -1.44 -22.37 19.58
CA HIS A 222 -0.72 -23.33 18.74
C HIS A 222 0.40 -22.71 17.88
N GLY A 223 0.59 -21.40 17.93
CA GLY A 223 1.63 -20.70 17.16
C GLY A 223 1.28 -20.43 15.70
N PHE A 224 0.04 -20.69 15.26
CA PHE A 224 -0.40 -20.49 13.88
C PHE A 224 -0.29 -19.03 13.41
N ALA A 225 -0.66 -18.06 14.27
CA ALA A 225 -0.50 -16.64 13.96
C ALA A 225 0.97 -16.28 13.67
N SER A 226 1.90 -16.76 14.50
CA SER A 226 3.34 -16.52 14.30
C SER A 226 3.88 -17.15 13.03
N GLU A 227 3.43 -18.37 12.71
CA GLU A 227 3.84 -19.09 11.50
C GLU A 227 3.34 -18.36 10.25
N ALA A 228 2.08 -17.96 10.23
CA ALA A 228 1.46 -17.24 9.13
C ALA A 228 2.04 -15.83 8.94
N ALA A 229 2.15 -15.05 10.02
CA ALA A 229 2.69 -13.70 9.95
C ALA A 229 4.16 -13.68 9.47
N ARG A 230 4.97 -14.66 9.88
CA ARG A 230 6.35 -14.81 9.38
C ARG A 230 6.40 -15.13 7.89
N ALA A 231 5.51 -15.98 7.38
CA ALA A 231 5.44 -16.29 5.95
C ALA A 231 5.06 -15.05 5.13
N VAL A 232 4.06 -14.28 5.59
CA VAL A 232 3.69 -13.02 4.94
C VAL A 232 4.80 -11.97 5.06
N ALA A 233 5.47 -11.86 6.21
CA ALA A 233 6.61 -10.96 6.38
C ALA A 233 7.77 -11.32 5.44
N ALA A 234 8.04 -12.61 5.22
CA ALA A 234 9.05 -13.06 4.26
C ALA A 234 8.67 -12.68 2.81
N TRP A 235 7.41 -12.89 2.45
CA TRP A 235 6.89 -12.48 1.14
C TRP A 235 6.97 -10.94 0.96
N LEU A 236 6.61 -10.15 1.97
CA LEU A 236 6.71 -8.69 1.92
C LEU A 236 8.16 -8.21 1.72
N ARG A 237 9.14 -8.90 2.32
CA ARG A 237 10.57 -8.58 2.11
C ARG A 237 11.08 -8.91 0.71
N SER A 238 10.36 -9.73 -0.07
CA SER A 238 10.67 -9.93 -1.50
C SER A 238 10.14 -8.82 -2.40
N LEU A 239 9.33 -7.90 -1.85
CA LEU A 239 8.84 -6.68 -2.48
C LEU A 239 9.70 -5.49 -2.05
N PRO A 240 9.59 -4.32 -2.69
CA PRO A 240 10.27 -3.09 -2.25
C PRO A 240 9.63 -2.53 -0.96
N VAL A 241 9.64 -3.35 0.11
CA VAL A 241 9.15 -3.01 1.44
C VAL A 241 10.36 -2.99 2.38
N GLU A 242 10.67 -1.82 2.90
CA GLU A 242 11.81 -1.59 3.81
C GLU A 242 11.39 -1.67 5.27
N LEU A 243 10.14 -1.31 5.57
CA LEU A 243 9.62 -1.21 6.92
C LEU A 243 8.34 -2.04 7.09
N LEU A 244 8.40 -3.04 7.97
CA LEU A 244 7.23 -3.76 8.46
C LEU A 244 6.74 -3.14 9.75
N VAL A 245 5.41 -2.98 9.87
CA VAL A 245 4.74 -2.36 11.01
C VAL A 245 3.60 -3.25 11.49
N ALA A 246 3.32 -3.22 12.77
CA ALA A 246 2.05 -3.70 13.36
C ALA A 246 1.60 -2.72 14.46
N HIS A 247 0.29 -2.57 14.64
CA HIS A 247 -0.29 -1.82 15.74
C HIS A 247 -0.94 -2.81 16.70
N ILE A 248 -0.59 -2.75 17.96
CA ILE A 248 -0.96 -3.75 18.97
C ILE A 248 -1.33 -3.05 20.27
N ARG A 249 -2.48 -3.40 20.81
CA ARG A 249 -2.89 -2.92 22.13
C ARG A 249 -1.88 -3.34 23.20
N PRO A 250 -1.54 -2.47 24.17
CA PRO A 250 -0.53 -2.76 25.19
C PRO A 250 -0.83 -4.03 26.02
N ASP A 251 -2.10 -4.32 26.23
CA ASP A 251 -2.61 -5.46 26.99
C ASP A 251 -2.70 -6.77 26.17
N HIS A 252 -2.46 -6.72 24.84
CA HIS A 252 -2.55 -7.91 23.98
C HIS A 252 -1.21 -8.65 23.86
N VAL A 253 -0.80 -9.30 24.94
CA VAL A 253 0.49 -10.03 25.06
C VAL A 253 0.67 -11.08 23.93
N ALA A 254 -0.39 -11.77 23.54
CA ALA A 254 -0.32 -12.79 22.48
C ALA A 254 0.08 -12.17 21.13
N SER A 255 -0.50 -11.05 20.74
CA SER A 255 -0.11 -10.34 19.50
C SER A 255 1.29 -9.74 19.58
N ALA A 256 1.70 -9.22 20.74
CA ALA A 256 3.07 -8.75 20.97
C ALA A 256 4.09 -9.88 20.75
N ALA A 257 3.80 -11.10 21.21
CA ALA A 257 4.65 -12.27 20.98
C ALA A 257 4.72 -12.66 19.49
N VAL A 258 3.63 -12.51 18.73
CA VAL A 258 3.64 -12.73 17.27
C VAL A 258 4.52 -11.69 16.58
N ALA A 259 4.35 -10.41 16.90
CA ALA A 259 5.15 -9.32 16.33
C ALA A 259 6.65 -9.52 16.60
N ALA A 260 7.03 -9.85 17.84
CA ALA A 260 8.41 -10.16 18.20
C ALA A 260 9.01 -11.30 17.36
N ARG A 261 8.23 -12.37 17.12
CA ARG A 261 8.65 -13.50 16.26
C ARG A 261 8.77 -13.16 14.78
N CYS A 262 8.13 -12.06 14.34
CA CYS A 262 8.32 -11.50 12.99
C CYS A 262 9.52 -10.54 12.90
N GLY A 263 10.23 -10.31 14.02
CA GLY A 263 11.36 -9.40 14.09
C GLY A 263 10.96 -7.94 14.31
N LEU A 264 9.71 -7.69 14.73
CA LEU A 264 9.24 -6.35 15.09
C LEU A 264 9.58 -6.05 16.56
N ARG A 265 9.80 -4.78 16.86
CA ARG A 265 10.04 -4.27 18.22
C ARG A 265 9.07 -3.13 18.53
N PRO A 266 8.60 -3.00 19.78
CA PRO A 266 7.74 -1.89 20.16
C PRO A 266 8.50 -0.58 20.07
N THR A 267 7.79 0.47 19.64
CA THR A 267 8.30 1.85 19.60
C THR A 267 7.58 2.70 20.65
N GLY A 268 8.08 3.93 20.90
CA GLY A 268 7.37 4.90 21.73
C GLY A 268 6.13 5.53 21.06
N ARG A 269 5.85 5.17 19.79
CA ARG A 269 4.73 5.75 19.01
C ARG A 269 3.44 4.98 19.28
N ARG A 270 2.34 5.74 19.38
CA ARG A 270 0.99 5.18 19.51
C ARG A 270 0.05 5.75 18.46
N ARG A 271 -0.93 4.95 18.08
CA ARG A 271 -2.08 5.34 17.24
C ARG A 271 -3.34 4.68 17.80
N ASP A 272 -4.36 5.46 18.09
CA ASP A 272 -5.66 4.98 18.60
C ASP A 272 -5.53 4.05 19.84
N GLY A 273 -4.57 4.36 20.75
CA GLY A 273 -4.28 3.56 21.94
C GLY A 273 -3.35 2.37 21.71
N GLU A 274 -3.10 1.98 20.48
CA GLU A 274 -2.20 0.88 20.13
C GLU A 274 -0.74 1.32 20.06
N VAL A 275 0.16 0.47 20.51
CA VAL A 275 1.60 0.63 20.38
C VAL A 275 2.01 0.22 18.97
N ARG A 276 2.77 1.06 18.31
CA ARG A 276 3.36 0.75 17.02
C ARG A 276 4.61 -0.10 17.21
N TRP A 277 4.64 -1.23 16.53
CA TRP A 277 5.78 -2.14 16.42
C TRP A 277 6.40 -2.00 15.04
N GLU A 278 7.74 -2.01 14.96
CA GLU A 278 8.48 -1.83 13.69
C GLU A 278 9.58 -2.88 13.53
N SER A 279 9.85 -3.29 12.28
CA SER A 279 11.07 -4.02 11.98
C SER A 279 12.27 -3.09 12.19
N GLY A 280 13.32 -3.58 12.85
CA GLY A 280 14.57 -2.80 12.97
C GLY A 280 15.14 -2.50 11.59
N ASP A 281 15.72 -1.32 11.43
CA ASP A 281 16.46 -0.96 10.22
C ASP A 281 17.58 -1.96 10.02
N GLY A 282 17.56 -2.68 8.89
CA GLY A 282 18.64 -3.61 8.51
C GLY A 282 20.01 -2.93 8.30
N ARG A 283 20.10 -1.61 8.53
CA ARG A 283 21.32 -0.80 8.39
C ARG A 283 22.05 -0.51 9.72
N GLY A 284 21.59 -1.07 10.85
CA GLY A 284 22.11 -0.75 12.20
C GLY A 284 22.96 -1.83 12.89
N GLN A 285 23.36 -2.93 12.24
CA GLN A 285 24.23 -3.96 12.87
C GLN A 285 25.67 -3.95 12.36
N GLY A 286 26.24 -2.78 12.11
CA GLY A 286 27.65 -2.66 11.76
C GLY A 286 28.31 -1.42 12.33
N LEU A 287 28.42 -1.26 13.66
CA LEU A 287 29.50 -0.48 14.32
C LEU A 287 29.28 -0.38 15.84
N PHE A 288 29.39 -1.50 16.56
CA PHE A 288 29.86 -1.46 17.95
C PHE A 288 30.84 -2.62 18.15
N ARG A 289 32.02 -2.54 17.50
CA ARG A 289 33.21 -3.21 18.01
C ARG A 289 33.61 -2.43 19.26
N ARG A 290 33.46 -3.05 20.41
CA ARG A 290 34.09 -2.62 21.65
C ARG A 290 35.60 -2.49 21.39
N ARG A 291 36.13 -1.29 21.43
CA ARG A 291 37.55 -1.10 21.69
C ARG A 291 37.77 -1.51 23.14
N SER A 292 38.37 -2.65 23.34
CA SER A 292 39.07 -2.98 24.56
C SER A 292 40.41 -2.24 24.50
N ASP A 293 40.48 -1.05 25.02
CA ASP A 293 41.74 -0.44 25.33
C ASP A 293 42.24 -1.02 26.66
N GLY A 294 43.25 -1.83 26.52
CA GLY A 294 44.08 -2.18 27.66
C GLY A 294 44.81 -0.95 28.17
N CYS A 295 44.79 -0.77 29.46
CA CYS A 295 45.74 0.08 30.11
C CYS A 295 46.42 -0.68 31.24
N ARG A 296 47.71 -0.60 31.20
CA ARG A 296 48.62 -1.02 32.28
C ARG A 296 48.37 -0.23 33.55
#